data_13133746510c1aab5fd0bb65b47aaf78
#
_entry.id   13133746510c1aab5fd0bb65b47aaf78
#
_cell.length_a   1.000
_cell.length_b   1.000
_cell.length_c   1.000
_cell.angle_alpha   90.00
_cell.angle_beta   90.00
_cell.angle_gamma   90.00
#
_symmetry.space_group_name_H-M   'P 1'
#
loop_
_entity.id
_entity.type
_entity.pdbx_description
1 polymer ?
#
loop_
_entity_poly.entity_id
_entity_poly.type
_entity_poly.pdbx_seq_one_letter_code
_entity_poly.pdbx_strand_id
1 'polypeptide(L)'
;MNVGVVAPQSSHWEDSHRAAAVLVKAFRRLGHSAWLVTSLFHEGAPALDPDLVEKSEAGFVEVEKDVSGVPTIRVLSTKPLLPTGAVAFRNFSRILGEVADSYGLDAVVVLSSFWNGPEEAARWAAVRRTLAAAGEAVRRTPLVYIPIYFPKFHATRPVDYASKVMWTTLNLPFILRQADLLVVCCPQEAAELRQFKTPPEKILVSSNWIDPDVAEALDSTPAAPPGGFEYVISYIGPLRGDRNVHLFVKIADKLKTAAVVVAGAGEAADELKQEAKVRKNLVFVGSHEPQVLASVIKSSVAGVDFSSYEPMGVRALEYMYAGVPFAASPNSRAAWYVANGVDGIHLNRSEAVDEFLTWVEMLVKRPEVRDEMGRKAKKKAAGLTADKLAAAIIERISS
;
A
#
# COMPACT_ATOMS: atom_id res chain seq x y z
N MET A 1 0.09 24.45 -1.76
CA MET A 1 -1.16 23.90 -2.33
C MET A 1 -1.93 23.18 -1.25
N ASN A 2 -3.25 23.08 -1.41
CA ASN A 2 -4.15 22.32 -0.59
C ASN A 2 -4.51 21.03 -1.32
N VAL A 3 -4.20 19.87 -0.75
CA VAL A 3 -4.31 18.57 -1.43
C VAL A 3 -5.23 17.62 -0.65
N GLY A 4 -6.27 17.10 -1.30
CA GLY A 4 -7.11 16.03 -0.76
C GLY A 4 -6.63 14.67 -1.26
N VAL A 5 -6.23 13.78 -0.35
CA VAL A 5 -5.80 12.41 -0.68
C VAL A 5 -6.90 11.43 -0.30
N VAL A 6 -7.48 10.77 -1.28
CA VAL A 6 -8.70 9.95 -1.13
C VAL A 6 -8.35 8.46 -1.12
N ALA A 7 -8.81 7.75 -0.09
CA ALA A 7 -8.64 6.30 0.07
C ALA A 7 -9.90 5.64 0.65
N PRO A 8 -10.14 4.33 0.39
CA PRO A 8 -11.38 3.66 0.84
C PRO A 8 -11.52 3.59 2.34
N GLN A 9 -10.46 3.34 3.07
CA GLN A 9 -10.37 3.36 4.53
C GLN A 9 -8.93 3.65 4.96
N SER A 10 -8.72 3.95 6.23
CA SER A 10 -7.37 4.03 6.80
C SER A 10 -6.90 2.66 7.32
N SER A 11 -5.60 2.40 7.27
CA SER A 11 -4.99 1.17 7.78
C SER A 11 -3.51 1.36 8.07
N HIS A 12 -2.99 0.61 9.04
CA HIS A 12 -1.56 0.48 9.31
C HIS A 12 -0.92 -0.70 8.56
N TRP A 13 -1.69 -1.72 8.19
CA TRP A 13 -1.20 -2.96 7.59
C TRP A 13 -1.43 -3.07 6.09
N GLU A 14 -2.60 -2.62 5.61
CA GLU A 14 -2.92 -2.61 4.18
C GLU A 14 -2.11 -1.55 3.46
N ASP A 15 -1.11 -1.94 2.68
CA ASP A 15 -0.18 -1.03 2.02
C ASP A 15 -0.88 0.02 1.15
N SER A 16 -1.92 -0.35 0.40
CA SER A 16 -2.68 0.58 -0.43
C SER A 16 -3.45 1.65 0.37
N HIS A 17 -3.91 1.31 1.57
CA HIS A 17 -4.62 2.23 2.45
C HIS A 17 -3.64 3.07 3.29
N ARG A 18 -2.57 2.46 3.79
CA ARG A 18 -1.48 3.14 4.47
C ARG A 18 -0.81 4.18 3.58
N ALA A 19 -0.64 3.85 2.29
CA ALA A 19 -0.02 4.73 1.30
C ALA A 19 -0.66 6.12 1.22
N ALA A 20 -1.97 6.24 1.43
CA ALA A 20 -2.65 7.52 1.42
C ALA A 20 -2.22 8.44 2.58
N ALA A 21 -2.16 7.91 3.80
CA ALA A 21 -1.68 8.67 4.97
C ALA A 21 -0.20 9.06 4.80
N VAL A 22 0.62 8.17 4.24
CA VAL A 22 2.03 8.45 3.92
C VAL A 22 2.16 9.59 2.91
N LEU A 23 1.32 9.63 1.88
CA LEU A 23 1.30 10.74 0.92
C LEU A 23 0.85 12.05 1.57
N VAL A 24 -0.14 12.04 2.45
CA VAL A 24 -0.52 13.24 3.22
C VAL A 24 0.67 13.77 4.01
N LYS A 25 1.41 12.90 4.72
CA LYS A 25 2.62 13.29 5.45
C LYS A 25 3.67 13.88 4.51
N ALA A 26 3.86 13.28 3.33
CA ALA A 26 4.83 13.75 2.34
C ALA A 26 4.48 15.15 1.81
N PHE A 27 3.23 15.39 1.40
CA PHE A 27 2.80 16.73 0.99
C PHE A 27 2.99 17.77 2.10
N ARG A 28 2.66 17.42 3.34
CA ARG A 28 2.83 18.33 4.49
C ARG A 28 4.31 18.65 4.78
N ARG A 29 5.22 17.67 4.65
CA ARG A 29 6.68 17.92 4.77
C ARG A 29 7.21 18.86 3.69
N LEU A 30 6.63 18.83 2.49
CA LEU A 30 6.96 19.77 1.42
C LEU A 30 6.33 21.17 1.58
N GLY A 31 5.66 21.44 2.72
CA GLY A 31 5.06 22.73 3.01
C GLY A 31 3.66 22.93 2.42
N HIS A 32 3.00 21.87 1.98
CA HIS A 32 1.61 21.93 1.49
C HIS A 32 0.61 21.60 2.61
N SER A 33 -0.62 22.11 2.52
CA SER A 33 -1.72 21.62 3.35
C SER A 33 -2.30 20.37 2.71
N ALA A 34 -2.45 19.30 3.50
CA ALA A 34 -2.98 18.05 2.96
C ALA A 34 -3.84 17.31 3.99
N TRP A 35 -4.89 16.66 3.51
CA TRP A 35 -5.85 15.88 4.30
C TRP A 35 -6.06 14.51 3.69
N LEU A 36 -6.23 13.51 4.53
CA LEU A 36 -6.76 12.21 4.12
C LEU A 36 -8.30 12.31 4.07
N VAL A 37 -8.88 12.04 2.90
CA VAL A 37 -10.34 11.95 2.73
C VAL A 37 -10.69 10.47 2.66
N THR A 38 -11.40 9.95 3.66
CA THR A 38 -11.62 8.51 3.78
C THR A 38 -12.96 8.17 4.44
N SER A 39 -13.30 6.88 4.47
CA SER A 39 -14.52 6.37 5.08
C SER A 39 -14.51 6.47 6.60
N LEU A 40 -15.63 6.11 7.20
CA LEU A 40 -15.80 5.97 8.66
C LEU A 40 -14.98 4.83 9.27
N PHE A 41 -14.30 4.02 8.45
CA PHE A 41 -13.65 2.79 8.90
C PHE A 41 -12.13 2.91 8.95
N HIS A 42 -11.55 2.24 9.96
CA HIS A 42 -10.13 1.96 10.07
C HIS A 42 -9.95 0.45 10.24
N GLU A 43 -9.19 -0.19 9.37
CA GLU A 43 -8.98 -1.65 9.36
C GLU A 43 -10.29 -2.46 9.46
N GLY A 44 -11.34 -1.97 8.80
CA GLY A 44 -12.65 -2.61 8.76
C GLY A 44 -13.53 -2.39 9.99
N ALA A 45 -13.05 -1.73 11.04
CA ALA A 45 -13.82 -1.32 12.21
C ALA A 45 -14.22 0.17 12.12
N PRO A 46 -15.35 0.59 12.73
CA PRO A 46 -15.69 2.01 12.83
C PRO A 46 -14.60 2.79 13.58
N ALA A 47 -14.08 3.84 12.96
CA ALA A 47 -13.11 4.77 13.57
C ALA A 47 -13.79 6.01 14.14
N LEU A 48 -15.03 6.27 13.73
CA LEU A 48 -15.88 7.37 14.18
C LEU A 48 -17.33 6.88 14.26
N ASP A 49 -18.10 7.46 15.19
CA ASP A 49 -19.53 7.21 15.28
C ASP A 49 -20.24 7.70 13.99
N PRO A 50 -20.93 6.83 13.26
CA PRO A 50 -21.65 7.21 12.05
C PRO A 50 -22.65 8.35 12.25
N ASP A 51 -23.30 8.42 13.40
CA ASP A 51 -24.29 9.44 13.72
C ASP A 51 -23.71 10.87 13.68
N LEU A 52 -22.42 11.01 13.99
CA LEU A 52 -21.75 12.31 13.94
C LEU A 52 -21.66 12.83 12.51
N VAL A 53 -21.46 11.95 11.53
CA VAL A 53 -21.35 12.31 10.12
C VAL A 53 -22.74 12.43 9.49
N GLU A 54 -23.71 11.58 9.88
CA GLU A 54 -25.10 11.67 9.40
C GLU A 54 -25.79 12.97 9.86
N LYS A 55 -25.46 13.48 11.03
CA LYS A 55 -25.95 14.77 11.54
C LYS A 55 -25.25 15.99 10.93
N SER A 56 -24.11 15.77 10.24
CA SER A 56 -23.44 16.83 9.50
C SER A 56 -24.19 17.13 8.20
N GLU A 57 -24.62 18.36 8.01
CA GLU A 57 -25.29 18.80 6.78
C GLU A 57 -24.40 18.58 5.53
N ALA A 58 -23.08 18.68 5.69
CA ALA A 58 -22.09 18.48 4.65
C ALA A 58 -21.84 17.00 4.31
N GLY A 59 -22.19 16.07 5.21
CA GLY A 59 -21.95 14.64 5.04
C GLY A 59 -20.50 14.20 5.29
N PHE A 60 -19.70 15.03 5.99
CA PHE A 60 -18.35 14.73 6.43
C PHE A 60 -18.00 15.41 7.75
N VAL A 61 -16.98 14.91 8.43
CA VAL A 61 -16.41 15.47 9.65
C VAL A 61 -14.88 15.46 9.56
N GLU A 62 -14.23 16.57 9.91
CA GLU A 62 -12.78 16.64 10.05
C GLU A 62 -12.35 16.16 11.42
N VAL A 63 -11.28 15.35 11.47
CA VAL A 63 -10.63 14.85 12.68
C VAL A 63 -9.14 15.22 12.60
N GLU A 64 -8.70 16.19 13.38
CA GLU A 64 -7.32 16.70 13.33
C GLU A 64 -6.29 15.65 13.79
N LYS A 65 -6.63 14.88 14.84
CA LYS A 65 -5.80 13.79 15.38
C LYS A 65 -6.50 12.45 15.18
N ASP A 66 -6.56 12.00 13.95
CA ASP A 66 -7.19 10.74 13.61
C ASP A 66 -6.28 9.53 13.87
N VAL A 67 -6.87 8.35 13.99
CA VAL A 67 -6.15 7.07 14.12
C VAL A 67 -5.19 6.78 12.97
N SER A 68 -5.37 7.43 11.82
CA SER A 68 -4.45 7.39 10.69
C SER A 68 -3.13 8.15 10.90
N GLY A 69 -3.03 8.94 11.99
CA GLY A 69 -1.87 9.79 12.31
C GLY A 69 -1.74 11.05 11.44
N VAL A 70 -2.77 11.42 10.67
CA VAL A 70 -2.82 12.62 9.83
C VAL A 70 -4.17 13.32 9.96
N PRO A 71 -4.29 14.64 9.64
CA PRO A 71 -5.58 15.30 9.52
C PRO A 71 -6.47 14.58 8.51
N THR A 72 -7.66 14.18 8.95
CA THR A 72 -8.53 13.28 8.19
C THR A 72 -9.95 13.84 8.09
N ILE A 73 -10.50 13.80 6.90
CA ILE A 73 -11.90 14.09 6.62
C ILE A 73 -12.63 12.76 6.48
N ARG A 74 -13.46 12.42 7.47
CA ARG A 74 -14.28 11.22 7.50
C ARG A 74 -15.61 11.45 6.79
N VAL A 75 -15.88 10.62 5.78
CA VAL A 75 -17.04 10.76 4.88
C VAL A 75 -18.05 9.65 5.15
N LEU A 76 -19.34 9.97 5.02
CA LEU A 76 -20.41 9.00 5.14
C LEU A 76 -20.22 7.82 4.19
N SER A 77 -20.19 6.63 4.76
CA SER A 77 -19.83 5.41 4.06
C SER A 77 -20.52 4.19 4.66
N THR A 78 -20.66 3.14 3.89
CA THR A 78 -21.24 1.87 4.34
C THR A 78 -20.31 0.71 4.04
N LYS A 79 -20.35 -0.32 4.88
CA LYS A 79 -19.79 -1.61 4.50
C LYS A 79 -20.61 -2.16 3.33
N PRO A 80 -19.99 -2.67 2.27
CA PRO A 80 -20.73 -3.22 1.15
C PRO A 80 -21.47 -4.49 1.57
N LEU A 81 -22.67 -4.66 1.02
CA LEU A 81 -23.46 -5.89 1.15
C LEU A 81 -22.82 -7.07 0.38
N LEU A 82 -21.91 -6.78 -0.56
CA LEU A 82 -21.22 -7.78 -1.37
C LEU A 82 -19.84 -8.10 -0.78
N PRO A 83 -19.36 -9.33 -0.98
CA PRO A 83 -18.14 -9.85 -0.36
C PRO A 83 -16.82 -9.24 -0.90
N THR A 84 -16.87 -8.20 -1.69
CA THR A 84 -15.69 -7.49 -2.21
C THR A 84 -14.87 -6.78 -1.13
N GLY A 85 -15.39 -6.67 0.11
CA GLY A 85 -14.70 -6.05 1.23
C GLY A 85 -14.49 -4.52 1.12
N ALA A 86 -14.75 -3.94 -0.04
CA ALA A 86 -14.53 -2.53 -0.29
C ALA A 86 -15.64 -1.67 0.33
N VAL A 87 -15.27 -0.68 1.10
CA VAL A 87 -16.19 0.33 1.63
C VAL A 87 -16.78 1.16 0.48
N ALA A 88 -18.08 1.45 0.54
CA ALA A 88 -18.75 2.32 -0.42
C ALA A 88 -19.07 3.68 0.21
N PHE A 89 -18.63 4.74 -0.44
CA PHE A 89 -19.02 6.12 -0.11
C PHE A 89 -20.44 6.41 -0.61
N ARG A 90 -21.21 7.14 0.18
CA ARG A 90 -22.54 7.62 -0.22
C ARG A 90 -22.42 9.03 -0.78
N ASN A 91 -23.02 9.28 -1.96
CA ASN A 91 -23.06 10.61 -2.61
C ASN A 91 -21.67 11.29 -2.69
N PHE A 92 -20.62 10.50 -2.89
CA PHE A 92 -19.25 11.00 -2.71
C PHE A 92 -18.88 12.09 -3.70
N SER A 93 -19.38 12.04 -4.94
CA SER A 93 -19.16 13.11 -5.93
C SER A 93 -19.61 14.48 -5.43
N ARG A 94 -20.79 14.57 -4.76
CA ARG A 94 -21.28 15.80 -4.14
C ARG A 94 -20.42 16.20 -2.94
N ILE A 95 -20.19 15.26 -2.01
CA ILE A 95 -19.42 15.51 -0.80
C ILE A 95 -17.99 15.94 -1.13
N LEU A 96 -17.37 15.32 -2.14
CA LEU A 96 -16.04 15.72 -2.60
C LEU A 96 -16.02 17.15 -3.15
N GLY A 97 -17.13 17.58 -3.79
CA GLY A 97 -17.32 18.97 -4.21
C GLY A 97 -17.33 19.93 -3.03
N GLU A 98 -18.11 19.64 -1.99
CA GLU A 98 -18.18 20.44 -0.78
C GLU A 98 -16.84 20.47 -0.02
N VAL A 99 -16.14 19.33 0.08
CA VAL A 99 -14.78 19.25 0.64
C VAL A 99 -13.81 20.11 -0.17
N ALA A 100 -13.83 19.98 -1.51
CA ALA A 100 -12.92 20.72 -2.37
C ALA A 100 -13.12 22.24 -2.25
N ASP A 101 -14.36 22.69 -2.15
CA ASP A 101 -14.70 24.11 -2.02
C ASP A 101 -14.42 24.64 -0.61
N SER A 102 -14.78 23.90 0.45
CA SER A 102 -14.56 24.28 1.86
C SER A 102 -13.09 24.38 2.23
N TYR A 103 -12.25 23.46 1.73
CA TYR A 103 -10.81 23.45 2.00
C TYR A 103 -9.99 24.13 0.89
N GLY A 104 -10.64 24.66 -0.13
CA GLY A 104 -9.99 25.29 -1.27
C GLY A 104 -8.97 24.38 -1.94
N LEU A 105 -9.34 23.12 -2.21
CA LEU A 105 -8.39 22.14 -2.74
C LEU A 105 -7.85 22.56 -4.11
N ASP A 106 -6.52 22.50 -4.22
CA ASP A 106 -5.78 22.70 -5.48
C ASP A 106 -5.62 21.41 -6.28
N ALA A 107 -5.71 20.25 -5.61
CA ALA A 107 -5.66 18.94 -6.25
C ALA A 107 -6.39 17.88 -5.42
N VAL A 108 -6.92 16.87 -6.11
CA VAL A 108 -7.46 15.65 -5.50
C VAL A 108 -6.66 14.45 -6.01
N VAL A 109 -6.09 13.67 -5.09
CA VAL A 109 -5.32 12.46 -5.37
C VAL A 109 -6.11 11.25 -4.88
N VAL A 110 -6.53 10.37 -5.79
CA VAL A 110 -7.33 9.19 -5.46
C VAL A 110 -6.50 7.93 -5.61
N LEU A 111 -6.49 7.09 -4.57
CA LEU A 111 -5.72 5.85 -4.54
C LEU A 111 -6.60 4.62 -4.70
N SER A 112 -5.98 3.57 -5.27
CA SER A 112 -6.51 2.21 -5.38
C SER A 112 -7.67 2.04 -6.36
N SER A 113 -7.90 0.80 -6.74
CA SER A 113 -8.94 0.35 -7.67
C SER A 113 -9.98 -0.54 -6.96
N PHE A 114 -11.05 -0.90 -7.63
CA PHE A 114 -12.07 -1.86 -7.19
C PHE A 114 -12.97 -1.40 -6.04
N TRP A 115 -13.19 -0.09 -5.93
CA TRP A 115 -14.15 0.54 -5.02
C TRP A 115 -14.76 1.77 -5.69
N ASN A 116 -15.81 2.38 -5.10
CA ASN A 116 -16.54 3.43 -5.80
C ASN A 116 -15.91 4.83 -5.76
N GLY A 117 -14.91 5.06 -4.91
CA GLY A 117 -14.28 6.39 -4.79
C GLY A 117 -13.66 6.93 -6.08
N PRO A 118 -12.87 6.17 -6.84
CA PRO A 118 -12.29 6.63 -8.09
C PRO A 118 -13.33 7.03 -9.14
N GLU A 119 -14.43 6.25 -9.29
CA GLU A 119 -15.49 6.58 -10.24
C GLU A 119 -16.30 7.80 -9.82
N GLU A 120 -16.59 7.94 -8.52
CA GLU A 120 -17.27 9.11 -7.98
C GLU A 120 -16.41 10.39 -8.09
N ALA A 121 -15.12 10.30 -7.85
CA ALA A 121 -14.17 11.40 -8.05
C ALA A 121 -14.05 11.76 -9.55
N ALA A 122 -14.08 10.76 -10.43
CA ALA A 122 -14.10 10.99 -11.88
C ALA A 122 -15.40 11.68 -12.34
N ARG A 123 -16.55 11.31 -11.76
CA ARG A 123 -17.85 12.01 -12.00
C ARG A 123 -17.79 13.45 -11.52
N TRP A 124 -17.27 13.69 -10.31
CA TRP A 124 -17.06 15.04 -9.79
C TRP A 124 -16.19 15.88 -10.72
N ALA A 125 -15.05 15.35 -11.19
CA ALA A 125 -14.17 16.06 -12.11
C ALA A 125 -14.85 16.36 -13.45
N ALA A 126 -15.64 15.42 -14.00
CA ALA A 126 -16.40 15.61 -15.21
C ALA A 126 -17.45 16.73 -15.08
N VAL A 127 -18.20 16.76 -13.97
CA VAL A 127 -19.19 17.81 -13.67
C VAL A 127 -18.52 19.18 -13.60
N ARG A 128 -17.42 19.32 -12.85
CA ARG A 128 -16.69 20.60 -12.74
C ARG A 128 -16.16 21.08 -14.08
N ARG A 129 -15.67 20.21 -14.95
CA ARG A 129 -15.26 20.59 -16.31
C ARG A 129 -16.43 21.06 -17.17
N THR A 130 -17.58 20.43 -17.04
CA THR A 130 -18.81 20.84 -17.76
C THR A 130 -19.27 22.21 -17.30
N LEU A 131 -19.30 22.48 -15.99
CA LEU A 131 -19.67 23.77 -15.43
C LEU A 131 -18.68 24.86 -15.87
N ALA A 132 -17.39 24.62 -15.81
CA ALA A 132 -16.35 25.55 -16.29
C ALA A 132 -16.51 25.83 -17.78
N ALA A 133 -16.82 24.85 -18.61
CA ALA A 133 -17.09 25.02 -20.05
C ALA A 133 -18.37 25.81 -20.32
N ALA A 134 -19.34 25.78 -19.40
CA ALA A 134 -20.56 26.60 -19.45
C ALA A 134 -20.36 28.03 -18.93
N GLY A 135 -19.14 28.39 -18.50
CA GLY A 135 -18.81 29.75 -18.00
C GLY A 135 -19.05 29.94 -16.50
N GLU A 136 -19.34 28.87 -15.76
CA GLU A 136 -19.47 28.94 -14.31
C GLU A 136 -18.09 29.18 -13.67
N ALA A 137 -18.05 29.96 -12.59
CA ALA A 137 -16.85 30.27 -11.83
C ALA A 137 -16.41 29.08 -10.95
N VAL A 138 -16.02 27.99 -11.59
CA VAL A 138 -15.56 26.76 -10.92
C VAL A 138 -14.04 26.72 -10.88
N ARG A 139 -13.46 26.58 -9.68
CA ARG A 139 -12.01 26.41 -9.52
C ARG A 139 -11.54 25.15 -10.24
N ARG A 140 -10.51 25.26 -11.08
CA ARG A 140 -9.85 24.10 -11.67
C ARG A 140 -9.10 23.32 -10.57
N THR A 141 -9.49 22.07 -10.37
CA THR A 141 -8.87 21.17 -9.38
C THR A 141 -8.50 19.86 -10.09
N PRO A 142 -7.23 19.67 -10.45
CA PRO A 142 -6.76 18.44 -11.12
C PRO A 142 -7.11 17.19 -10.33
N LEU A 143 -7.54 16.15 -11.04
CA LEU A 143 -7.73 14.81 -10.53
C LEU A 143 -6.50 13.96 -10.84
N VAL A 144 -5.77 13.57 -9.81
CA VAL A 144 -4.66 12.62 -9.88
C VAL A 144 -5.17 11.25 -9.46
N TYR A 145 -4.93 10.24 -10.27
CA TYR A 145 -5.32 8.87 -9.94
C TYR A 145 -4.09 7.96 -9.82
N ILE A 146 -3.98 7.26 -8.70
CA ILE A 146 -2.96 6.25 -8.41
C ILE A 146 -3.67 4.88 -8.37
N PRO A 147 -3.78 4.16 -9.50
CA PRO A 147 -4.65 3.00 -9.63
C PRO A 147 -4.27 1.85 -8.72
N ILE A 148 -2.98 1.61 -8.51
CA ILE A 148 -2.49 0.38 -7.86
C ILE A 148 -3.12 -0.83 -8.55
N TYR A 149 -3.15 -0.76 -9.90
CA TYR A 149 -3.84 -1.74 -10.72
C TYR A 149 -2.95 -2.94 -11.01
N PHE A 150 -3.44 -4.12 -10.67
CA PHE A 150 -2.76 -5.37 -10.93
C PHE A 150 -3.76 -6.39 -11.51
N PRO A 151 -3.72 -6.67 -12.83
CA PRO A 151 -4.75 -7.48 -13.50
C PRO A 151 -4.70 -8.97 -13.14
N LYS A 152 -3.61 -9.46 -12.54
CA LYS A 152 -3.51 -10.84 -12.05
C LYS A 152 -4.22 -11.02 -10.72
N PHE A 153 -5.49 -10.57 -10.63
CA PHE A 153 -6.21 -10.74 -9.37
C PHE A 153 -6.49 -12.21 -9.08
N HIS A 154 -6.01 -12.64 -7.95
CA HIS A 154 -6.46 -13.87 -7.32
C HIS A 154 -7.78 -13.58 -6.61
N ALA A 155 -8.87 -14.06 -7.17
CA ALA A 155 -10.14 -14.08 -6.45
C ALA A 155 -10.32 -15.51 -5.91
N THR A 156 -10.46 -15.62 -4.59
CA THR A 156 -10.76 -16.89 -3.94
C THR A 156 -12.15 -17.40 -4.30
N ARG A 157 -13.03 -16.51 -4.78
CA ARG A 157 -14.38 -16.81 -5.21
C ARG A 157 -14.65 -16.30 -6.63
N PRO A 158 -15.38 -17.08 -7.47
CA PRO A 158 -15.73 -16.65 -8.83
C PRO A 158 -16.45 -15.29 -8.89
N VAL A 159 -17.28 -14.99 -7.89
CA VAL A 159 -18.03 -13.72 -7.83
C VAL A 159 -17.10 -12.51 -7.63
N ASP A 160 -16.01 -12.66 -6.87
CA ASP A 160 -15.03 -11.59 -6.64
C ASP A 160 -14.23 -11.33 -7.93
N TYR A 161 -13.89 -12.38 -8.67
CA TYR A 161 -13.26 -12.27 -9.97
C TYR A 161 -14.17 -11.54 -10.96
N ALA A 162 -15.43 -11.99 -11.07
CA ALA A 162 -16.40 -11.39 -11.97
C ALA A 162 -16.64 -9.89 -11.64
N SER A 163 -16.73 -9.54 -10.35
CA SER A 163 -16.92 -8.16 -9.91
C SER A 163 -15.74 -7.26 -10.29
N LYS A 164 -14.49 -7.75 -10.16
CA LYS A 164 -13.28 -7.02 -10.56
C LYS A 164 -13.18 -6.87 -12.08
N VAL A 165 -13.52 -7.90 -12.84
CA VAL A 165 -13.58 -7.82 -14.31
C VAL A 165 -14.63 -6.80 -14.75
N MET A 166 -15.82 -6.86 -14.17
CA MET A 166 -16.91 -5.91 -14.46
C MET A 166 -16.49 -4.48 -14.12
N TRP A 167 -15.92 -4.25 -12.94
CA TRP A 167 -15.44 -2.93 -12.54
C TRP A 167 -14.35 -2.43 -13.52
N THR A 168 -13.38 -3.27 -13.88
CA THR A 168 -12.33 -2.93 -14.83
C THR A 168 -12.90 -2.53 -16.19
N THR A 169 -13.90 -3.27 -16.67
CA THR A 169 -14.47 -3.04 -18.00
C THR A 169 -15.36 -1.77 -18.06
N LEU A 170 -16.13 -1.54 -17.01
CA LEU A 170 -17.12 -0.47 -16.98
C LEU A 170 -16.57 0.86 -16.44
N ASN A 171 -15.80 0.80 -15.35
CA ASN A 171 -15.40 2.02 -14.63
C ASN A 171 -13.99 2.50 -14.99
N LEU A 172 -13.02 1.58 -15.13
CA LEU A 172 -11.63 1.99 -15.33
C LEU A 172 -11.43 2.90 -16.57
N PRO A 173 -11.99 2.61 -17.76
CA PRO A 173 -11.83 3.49 -18.93
C PRO A 173 -12.40 4.90 -18.71
N PHE A 174 -13.49 5.01 -17.97
CA PHE A 174 -14.08 6.31 -17.62
C PHE A 174 -13.17 7.09 -16.68
N ILE A 175 -12.68 6.45 -15.60
CA ILE A 175 -11.78 7.06 -14.62
C ILE A 175 -10.48 7.55 -15.30
N LEU A 176 -9.84 6.70 -16.11
CA LEU A 176 -8.61 7.04 -16.84
C LEU A 176 -8.77 8.25 -17.76
N ARG A 177 -9.93 8.34 -18.42
CA ARG A 177 -10.24 9.50 -19.27
C ARG A 177 -10.39 10.78 -18.47
N GLN A 178 -11.01 10.72 -17.27
CA GLN A 178 -11.27 11.89 -16.43
C GLN A 178 -10.07 12.32 -15.60
N ALA A 179 -9.12 11.43 -15.30
CA ALA A 179 -7.91 11.81 -14.60
C ALA A 179 -7.04 12.78 -15.42
N ASP A 180 -6.50 13.81 -14.79
CA ASP A 180 -5.53 14.74 -15.39
C ASP A 180 -4.13 14.16 -15.36
N LEU A 181 -3.80 13.41 -14.28
CA LEU A 181 -2.54 12.70 -14.10
C LEU A 181 -2.80 11.28 -13.57
N LEU A 182 -2.10 10.30 -14.14
CA LEU A 182 -2.07 8.91 -13.68
C LEU A 182 -0.68 8.61 -13.13
N VAL A 183 -0.60 8.20 -11.88
CA VAL A 183 0.66 7.78 -11.25
C VAL A 183 0.66 6.28 -11.12
N VAL A 184 1.63 5.63 -11.75
CA VAL A 184 1.77 4.17 -11.76
C VAL A 184 3.09 3.74 -11.12
N CYS A 185 3.06 2.60 -10.41
CA CYS A 185 4.20 2.15 -9.62
C CYS A 185 5.32 1.50 -10.46
N CYS A 186 5.05 1.16 -11.72
CA CYS A 186 6.05 0.51 -12.58
C CYS A 186 5.69 0.63 -14.07
N PRO A 187 6.67 0.45 -14.97
CA PRO A 187 6.43 0.45 -16.43
C PRO A 187 5.40 -0.57 -16.90
N GLN A 188 5.27 -1.71 -16.20
CA GLN A 188 4.28 -2.73 -16.55
C GLN A 188 2.87 -2.24 -16.26
N GLU A 189 2.62 -1.61 -15.13
CA GLU A 189 1.31 -1.00 -14.84
C GLU A 189 0.98 0.06 -15.90
N ALA A 190 1.96 0.87 -16.33
CA ALA A 190 1.78 1.79 -17.44
C ALA A 190 1.37 1.08 -18.74
N ALA A 191 2.00 -0.04 -19.06
CA ALA A 191 1.68 -0.83 -20.25
C ALA A 191 0.27 -1.44 -20.15
N GLU A 192 -0.12 -1.93 -18.98
CA GLU A 192 -1.46 -2.43 -18.69
C GLU A 192 -2.53 -1.34 -18.87
N LEU A 193 -2.29 -0.13 -18.39
CA LEU A 193 -3.24 0.99 -18.53
C LEU A 193 -3.32 1.53 -19.98
N ARG A 194 -2.23 1.46 -20.77
CA ARG A 194 -2.26 1.85 -22.18
C ARG A 194 -3.21 1.01 -23.02
N GLN A 195 -3.54 -0.21 -22.60
CA GLN A 195 -4.55 -1.05 -23.27
C GLN A 195 -5.94 -0.40 -23.28
N PHE A 196 -6.20 0.53 -22.36
CA PHE A 196 -7.42 1.33 -22.29
C PHE A 196 -7.32 2.66 -23.05
N LYS A 197 -6.39 2.78 -24.01
CA LYS A 197 -6.14 3.99 -24.83
C LYS A 197 -5.77 5.21 -23.99
N THR A 198 -5.07 4.99 -22.88
CA THR A 198 -4.60 6.09 -22.03
C THR A 198 -3.43 6.81 -22.69
N PRO A 199 -3.48 8.14 -22.83
CA PRO A 199 -2.40 8.92 -23.41
C PRO A 199 -1.12 8.83 -22.58
N PRO A 200 0.06 8.56 -23.18
CA PRO A 200 1.32 8.44 -22.43
C PRO A 200 1.71 9.67 -21.62
N GLU A 201 1.37 10.86 -22.11
CA GLU A 201 1.64 12.14 -21.45
C GLU A 201 0.89 12.32 -20.13
N LYS A 202 -0.22 11.61 -19.92
CA LYS A 202 -0.93 11.58 -18.65
C LYS A 202 -0.30 10.63 -17.64
N ILE A 203 0.66 9.79 -18.03
CA ILE A 203 1.23 8.76 -17.16
C ILE A 203 2.55 9.24 -16.57
N LEU A 204 2.61 9.32 -15.25
CA LEU A 204 3.84 9.44 -14.47
C LEU A 204 4.20 8.06 -13.93
N VAL A 205 5.29 7.48 -14.42
CA VAL A 205 5.84 6.26 -13.83
C VAL A 205 6.71 6.65 -12.65
N SER A 206 6.25 6.29 -11.45
CA SER A 206 6.98 6.52 -10.22
C SER A 206 6.92 5.25 -9.40
N SER A 207 8.07 4.73 -9.00
CA SER A 207 8.11 3.56 -8.11
C SER A 207 7.30 3.82 -6.85
N ASN A 208 6.83 2.76 -6.21
CA ASN A 208 6.33 2.84 -4.84
C ASN A 208 7.42 3.41 -3.92
N TRP A 209 7.04 3.79 -2.74
CA TRP A 209 7.85 4.59 -1.83
C TRP A 209 7.87 4.00 -0.43
N ILE A 210 8.92 4.30 0.28
CA ILE A 210 9.07 3.94 1.69
C ILE A 210 8.36 4.99 2.54
N ASP A 211 7.65 4.52 3.58
CA ASP A 211 7.10 5.38 4.62
C ASP A 211 8.27 6.08 5.34
N PRO A 212 8.31 7.41 5.38
CA PRO A 212 9.39 8.13 6.05
C PRO A 212 9.53 7.81 7.54
N ASP A 213 8.44 7.55 8.25
CA ASP A 213 8.51 7.17 9.66
C ASP A 213 9.18 5.79 9.82
N VAL A 214 8.95 4.88 8.86
CA VAL A 214 9.66 3.59 8.81
C VAL A 214 11.12 3.77 8.41
N ALA A 215 11.42 4.65 7.46
CA ALA A 215 12.80 4.95 7.06
C ALA A 215 13.61 5.52 8.24
N GLU A 216 13.05 6.49 8.97
CA GLU A 216 13.65 7.06 10.18
C GLU A 216 13.85 6.00 11.26
N ALA A 217 12.86 5.13 11.48
CA ALA A 217 12.99 4.02 12.41
C ALA A 217 14.07 3.02 11.97
N LEU A 218 14.17 2.71 10.68
CA LEU A 218 15.22 1.84 10.14
C LEU A 218 16.62 2.44 10.31
N ASP A 219 16.78 3.75 10.24
CA ASP A 219 18.06 4.40 10.45
C ASP A 219 18.45 4.47 11.93
N SER A 220 17.49 4.69 12.84
CA SER A 220 17.73 4.96 14.27
C SER A 220 17.63 3.72 15.17
N THR A 221 16.81 2.71 14.83
CA THR A 221 16.58 1.54 15.71
C THR A 221 17.67 0.48 15.50
N PRO A 222 18.28 -0.07 16.57
CA PRO A 222 19.20 -1.18 16.45
C PRO A 222 18.47 -2.48 16.08
N ALA A 223 19.23 -3.44 15.52
CA ALA A 223 18.77 -4.82 15.43
C ALA A 223 18.67 -5.43 16.83
N ALA A 224 17.58 -6.15 17.10
CA ALA A 224 17.37 -6.88 18.36
C ALA A 224 16.79 -8.28 18.04
N PRO A 225 17.62 -9.21 17.56
CA PRO A 225 17.17 -10.55 17.20
C PRO A 225 16.68 -11.30 18.44
N PRO A 226 15.65 -12.17 18.33
CA PRO A 226 15.27 -13.09 19.38
C PRO A 226 16.46 -13.96 19.78
N GLY A 227 16.69 -14.05 21.10
CA GLY A 227 17.81 -14.85 21.63
C GLY A 227 17.66 -16.35 21.38
N GLY A 228 18.80 -17.07 21.32
CA GLY A 228 18.83 -18.52 21.20
C GLY A 228 18.74 -19.08 19.77
N PHE A 229 18.85 -18.22 18.74
CA PHE A 229 18.84 -18.61 17.35
C PHE A 229 20.09 -18.10 16.62
N GLU A 230 20.53 -18.82 15.60
CA GLU A 230 21.70 -18.46 14.81
C GLU A 230 21.41 -17.28 13.88
N TYR A 231 20.19 -17.19 13.35
CA TYR A 231 19.75 -16.13 12.45
C TYR A 231 18.23 -15.95 12.47
N VAL A 232 17.78 -14.88 11.84
CA VAL A 232 16.37 -14.51 11.74
C VAL A 232 15.95 -14.42 10.27
N ILE A 233 14.79 -14.94 9.96
CA ILE A 233 14.04 -14.61 8.73
C ILE A 233 12.70 -14.01 9.13
N SER A 234 12.18 -13.10 8.33
CA SER A 234 10.93 -12.46 8.72
C SER A 234 9.99 -12.17 7.55
N TYR A 235 8.72 -12.08 7.92
CA TYR A 235 7.63 -11.52 7.12
C TYR A 235 6.97 -10.39 7.90
N ILE A 236 6.67 -9.30 7.20
CA ILE A 236 5.88 -8.19 7.73
C ILE A 236 4.77 -7.88 6.75
N GLY A 237 3.53 -7.86 7.23
CA GLY A 237 2.39 -7.52 6.37
C GLY A 237 1.04 -8.03 6.87
N PRO A 238 -0.03 -7.85 6.06
CA PRO A 238 -1.35 -8.38 6.38
C PRO A 238 -1.34 -9.90 6.51
N LEU A 239 -1.99 -10.43 7.56
CA LEU A 239 -2.06 -11.87 7.83
C LEU A 239 -3.35 -12.45 7.26
N ARG A 240 -3.38 -12.62 5.93
CA ARG A 240 -4.53 -13.12 5.16
C ARG A 240 -4.15 -14.37 4.35
N GLY A 241 -5.16 -15.11 3.92
CA GLY A 241 -4.98 -16.30 3.09
C GLY A 241 -4.21 -16.05 1.79
N ASP A 242 -4.45 -14.91 1.11
CA ASP A 242 -3.76 -14.52 -0.13
C ASP A 242 -2.27 -14.20 0.07
N ARG A 243 -1.82 -14.03 1.32
CA ARG A 243 -0.42 -13.83 1.72
C ARG A 243 0.32 -15.13 2.01
N ASN A 244 -0.38 -16.27 1.99
CA ASN A 244 0.18 -17.60 2.25
C ASN A 244 0.96 -17.70 3.56
N VAL A 245 0.50 -16.99 4.61
CA VAL A 245 1.20 -16.90 5.90
C VAL A 245 1.36 -18.24 6.61
N HIS A 246 0.52 -19.25 6.30
CA HIS A 246 0.66 -20.61 6.78
C HIS A 246 1.99 -21.29 6.37
N LEU A 247 2.66 -20.79 5.32
CA LEU A 247 3.95 -21.30 4.90
C LEU A 247 5.06 -21.02 5.94
N PHE A 248 4.91 -19.98 6.77
CA PHE A 248 5.88 -19.68 7.83
C PHE A 248 5.87 -20.73 8.93
N VAL A 249 4.76 -21.39 9.19
CA VAL A 249 4.67 -22.55 10.08
C VAL A 249 5.52 -23.71 9.52
N LYS A 250 5.40 -24.01 8.22
CA LYS A 250 6.21 -25.05 7.54
C LYS A 250 7.69 -24.71 7.54
N ILE A 251 8.04 -23.43 7.35
CA ILE A 251 9.43 -22.96 7.42
C ILE A 251 9.98 -23.14 8.82
N ALA A 252 9.24 -22.80 9.88
CA ALA A 252 9.65 -23.00 11.26
C ALA A 252 9.84 -24.48 11.61
N ASP A 253 9.08 -25.38 10.99
CA ASP A 253 9.27 -26.82 11.15
C ASP A 253 10.58 -27.34 10.49
N LYS A 254 10.98 -26.74 9.37
CA LYS A 254 12.20 -27.11 8.64
C LYS A 254 13.47 -26.46 9.20
N LEU A 255 13.42 -25.23 9.71
CA LEU A 255 14.56 -24.44 10.19
C LEU A 255 14.58 -24.39 11.72
N LYS A 256 15.25 -25.34 12.37
CA LYS A 256 15.26 -25.38 13.85
C LYS A 256 16.27 -24.41 14.50
N THR A 257 17.29 -23.95 13.77
CA THR A 257 18.30 -23.01 14.27
C THR A 257 17.94 -21.55 14.00
N ALA A 258 16.93 -21.29 13.16
CA ALA A 258 16.47 -19.94 12.81
C ALA A 258 15.25 -19.52 13.62
N ALA A 259 15.18 -18.21 13.97
CA ALA A 259 13.92 -17.59 14.34
C ALA A 259 13.15 -17.20 13.09
N VAL A 260 11.89 -17.64 13.02
CA VAL A 260 10.92 -17.26 11.98
C VAL A 260 9.97 -16.22 12.57
N VAL A 261 10.16 -14.95 12.23
CA VAL A 261 9.39 -13.85 12.77
C VAL A 261 8.27 -13.46 11.80
N VAL A 262 7.04 -13.49 12.27
CA VAL A 262 5.86 -13.06 11.50
C VAL A 262 5.22 -11.86 12.19
N ALA A 263 5.23 -10.70 11.55
CA ALA A 263 4.68 -9.47 12.10
C ALA A 263 3.47 -9.00 11.26
N GLY A 264 2.36 -8.72 11.94
CA GLY A 264 1.18 -8.24 11.25
C GLY A 264 -0.13 -8.46 12.01
N ALA A 265 -1.21 -8.08 11.33
CA ALA A 265 -2.59 -8.31 11.76
C ALA A 265 -3.44 -8.86 10.59
N GLY A 266 -4.53 -9.52 10.90
CA GLY A 266 -5.45 -10.09 9.93
C GLY A 266 -6.09 -11.37 10.42
N GLU A 267 -6.89 -11.99 9.57
CA GLU A 267 -7.70 -13.18 9.90
C GLU A 267 -6.90 -14.40 10.39
N ALA A 268 -5.64 -14.54 9.92
CA ALA A 268 -4.77 -15.64 10.32
C ALA A 268 -3.94 -15.35 11.62
N ALA A 269 -4.13 -14.19 12.26
CA ALA A 269 -3.32 -13.80 13.42
C ALA A 269 -3.48 -14.77 14.61
N ASP A 270 -4.71 -15.19 14.90
CA ASP A 270 -4.97 -16.06 16.05
C ASP A 270 -4.45 -17.48 15.82
N GLU A 271 -4.53 -18.00 14.60
CA GLU A 271 -3.93 -19.27 14.22
C GLU A 271 -2.40 -19.21 14.40
N LEU A 272 -1.74 -18.19 13.87
CA LEU A 272 -0.30 -18.01 14.02
C LEU A 272 0.14 -17.85 15.47
N LYS A 273 -0.64 -17.17 16.31
CA LYS A 273 -0.39 -17.09 17.77
C LYS A 273 -0.43 -18.46 18.46
N GLN A 274 -1.36 -19.33 18.05
CA GLN A 274 -1.41 -20.70 18.61
C GLN A 274 -0.24 -21.54 18.13
N GLU A 275 0.12 -21.46 16.84
CA GLU A 275 1.26 -22.14 16.27
C GLU A 275 2.58 -21.71 16.93
N ALA A 276 2.72 -20.42 17.27
CA ALA A 276 3.88 -19.88 17.97
C ALA A 276 4.01 -20.39 19.43
N LYS A 277 2.92 -20.81 20.09
CA LYS A 277 3.00 -21.41 21.44
C LYS A 277 3.66 -22.78 21.44
N VAL A 278 3.56 -23.53 20.35
CA VAL A 278 4.09 -24.90 20.24
C VAL A 278 5.42 -24.96 19.51
N ARG A 279 5.82 -23.87 18.83
CA ARG A 279 7.09 -23.75 18.09
C ARG A 279 7.93 -22.63 18.65
N LYS A 280 8.99 -22.97 19.41
CA LYS A 280 9.86 -21.98 20.06
C LYS A 280 10.54 -21.02 19.06
N ASN A 281 10.73 -21.47 17.84
CA ASN A 281 11.38 -20.70 16.76
C ASN A 281 10.38 -19.92 15.86
N LEU A 282 9.07 -20.04 16.05
CA LEU A 282 8.08 -19.20 15.41
C LEU A 282 7.70 -18.07 16.36
N VAL A 283 8.03 -16.84 15.98
CA VAL A 283 7.80 -15.63 16.80
C VAL A 283 6.74 -14.79 16.14
N PHE A 284 5.60 -14.59 16.82
CA PHE A 284 4.52 -13.72 16.36
C PHE A 284 4.65 -12.33 16.97
N VAL A 285 4.59 -11.29 16.13
CA VAL A 285 4.63 -9.88 16.52
C VAL A 285 3.38 -9.18 15.99
N GLY A 286 2.50 -8.74 16.89
CA GLY A 286 1.24 -8.06 16.56
C GLY A 286 1.36 -6.52 16.45
N SER A 287 2.58 -5.97 16.51
CA SER A 287 2.78 -4.53 16.49
C SER A 287 2.93 -3.97 15.09
N HIS A 288 2.44 -2.75 14.88
CA HIS A 288 2.68 -1.94 13.69
C HIS A 288 3.63 -0.75 13.96
N GLU A 289 4.14 -0.65 15.18
CA GLU A 289 5.07 0.42 15.57
C GLU A 289 6.33 0.41 14.69
N PRO A 290 6.70 1.53 14.04
CA PRO A 290 7.84 1.57 13.11
C PRO A 290 9.14 1.05 13.70
N GLN A 291 9.41 1.34 14.99
CA GLN A 291 10.62 0.89 15.69
C GLN A 291 10.66 -0.64 15.86
N VAL A 292 9.49 -1.25 16.19
CA VAL A 292 9.38 -2.71 16.32
C VAL A 292 9.60 -3.36 14.96
N LEU A 293 8.97 -2.86 13.91
CA LEU A 293 9.13 -3.38 12.55
C LEU A 293 10.58 -3.20 12.05
N ALA A 294 11.18 -2.04 12.31
CA ALA A 294 12.57 -1.76 11.97
C ALA A 294 13.53 -2.73 12.66
N SER A 295 13.32 -3.03 13.95
CA SER A 295 14.12 -4.01 14.70
C SER A 295 13.99 -5.40 14.08
N VAL A 296 12.78 -5.84 13.73
CA VAL A 296 12.54 -7.13 13.07
C VAL A 296 13.26 -7.20 11.72
N ILE A 297 13.12 -6.18 10.88
CA ILE A 297 13.77 -6.14 9.55
C ILE A 297 15.28 -6.20 9.71
N LYS A 298 15.88 -5.33 10.53
CA LYS A 298 17.35 -5.25 10.72
C LYS A 298 17.96 -6.49 11.36
N SER A 299 17.16 -7.27 12.08
CA SER A 299 17.59 -8.55 12.65
C SER A 299 17.62 -9.69 11.63
N SER A 300 17.00 -9.49 10.46
CA SER A 300 16.77 -10.57 9.50
C SER A 300 17.93 -10.71 8.51
N VAL A 301 18.28 -11.96 8.18
CA VAL A 301 19.21 -12.26 7.07
C VAL A 301 18.51 -12.15 5.72
N ALA A 302 17.18 -12.32 5.70
CA ALA A 302 16.35 -12.15 4.52
C ALA A 302 14.89 -11.85 4.91
N GLY A 303 14.21 -11.07 4.06
CA GLY A 303 12.76 -10.95 4.06
C GLY A 303 12.15 -11.78 2.92
N VAL A 304 10.86 -12.10 3.04
CA VAL A 304 10.19 -12.88 2.00
C VAL A 304 8.71 -12.51 1.86
N ASP A 305 8.21 -12.59 0.63
CA ASP A 305 6.81 -12.46 0.26
C ASP A 305 6.38 -13.70 -0.56
N PHE A 306 5.48 -14.50 -0.01
CA PHE A 306 4.86 -15.64 -0.69
C PHE A 306 3.50 -15.33 -1.28
N SER A 307 3.10 -14.07 -1.34
CA SER A 307 1.75 -13.66 -1.73
C SER A 307 1.33 -14.22 -3.08
N SER A 308 0.09 -14.66 -3.17
CA SER A 308 -0.57 -14.99 -4.44
C SER A 308 -1.09 -13.74 -5.16
N TYR A 309 -1.16 -12.61 -4.46
CA TYR A 309 -1.52 -11.30 -4.99
C TYR A 309 -0.98 -10.18 -4.09
N GLU A 310 -0.03 -9.38 -4.59
CA GLU A 310 0.50 -8.19 -3.92
C GLU A 310 0.69 -7.05 -4.92
N PRO A 311 -0.23 -6.07 -4.95
CA PRO A 311 -0.24 -5.02 -5.97
C PRO A 311 0.79 -3.89 -5.75
N MET A 312 1.35 -3.75 -4.55
CA MET A 312 2.30 -2.67 -4.25
C MET A 312 3.73 -3.17 -3.99
N GLY A 313 3.91 -4.18 -3.17
CA GLY A 313 5.24 -4.69 -2.81
C GLY A 313 6.07 -3.73 -1.94
N VAL A 314 5.45 -2.83 -1.20
CA VAL A 314 6.15 -1.78 -0.40
C VAL A 314 7.04 -2.40 0.67
N ARG A 315 6.63 -3.53 1.24
CA ARG A 315 7.44 -4.22 2.27
C ARG A 315 8.82 -4.63 1.75
N ALA A 316 8.91 -5.06 0.48
CA ALA A 316 10.21 -5.33 -0.12
C ALA A 316 11.13 -4.11 -0.08
N LEU A 317 10.59 -2.90 -0.34
CA LEU A 317 11.37 -1.66 -0.28
C LEU A 317 11.90 -1.34 1.12
N GLU A 318 11.12 -1.65 2.17
CA GLU A 318 11.53 -1.47 3.56
C GLU A 318 12.72 -2.39 3.92
N TYR A 319 12.67 -3.68 3.53
CA TYR A 319 13.80 -4.61 3.68
C TYR A 319 15.03 -4.13 2.87
N MET A 320 14.82 -3.77 1.61
CA MET A 320 15.88 -3.27 0.75
C MET A 320 16.54 -2.01 1.33
N TYR A 321 15.74 -1.07 1.88
CA TYR A 321 16.26 0.15 2.51
C TYR A 321 17.12 -0.17 3.74
N ALA A 322 16.74 -1.15 4.52
CA ALA A 322 17.53 -1.66 5.65
C ALA A 322 18.82 -2.38 5.22
N GLY A 323 18.98 -2.65 3.93
CA GLY A 323 20.08 -3.45 3.41
C GLY A 323 19.89 -4.97 3.62
N VAL A 324 18.64 -5.42 3.74
CA VAL A 324 18.28 -6.82 3.88
C VAL A 324 17.79 -7.35 2.52
N PRO A 325 18.40 -8.40 1.98
CA PRO A 325 17.95 -9.04 0.74
C PRO A 325 16.52 -9.56 0.85
N PHE A 326 15.78 -9.54 -0.27
CA PHE A 326 14.37 -9.89 -0.27
C PHE A 326 14.03 -10.95 -1.33
N ALA A 327 13.22 -11.94 -0.93
CA ALA A 327 12.69 -12.95 -1.84
C ALA A 327 11.26 -12.60 -2.25
N ALA A 328 11.04 -12.34 -3.53
CA ALA A 328 9.78 -11.84 -4.06
C ALA A 328 8.98 -12.94 -4.78
N SER A 329 7.70 -13.07 -4.42
CA SER A 329 6.75 -13.89 -5.19
C SER A 329 6.60 -13.36 -6.62
N PRO A 330 6.42 -14.23 -7.64
CA PRO A 330 6.15 -13.82 -9.03
C PRO A 330 4.78 -13.13 -9.18
N ASN A 331 3.93 -13.17 -8.15
CA ASN A 331 2.63 -12.51 -8.10
C ASN A 331 2.64 -11.23 -7.25
N SER A 332 3.81 -10.76 -6.91
CA SER A 332 4.02 -9.54 -6.16
C SER A 332 4.68 -8.48 -7.03
N ARG A 333 4.25 -7.24 -6.91
CA ARG A 333 4.97 -6.08 -7.48
C ARG A 333 6.35 -5.90 -6.85
N ALA A 334 6.65 -6.55 -5.72
CA ALA A 334 8.00 -6.62 -5.16
C ALA A 334 9.01 -7.15 -6.19
N ALA A 335 8.62 -8.08 -7.08
CA ALA A 335 9.46 -8.57 -8.15
C ALA A 335 9.94 -7.49 -9.15
N TRP A 336 9.34 -6.30 -9.14
CA TRP A 336 9.80 -5.15 -9.92
C TRP A 336 10.95 -4.39 -9.27
N TYR A 337 10.96 -4.38 -7.96
CA TYR A 337 12.01 -3.69 -7.20
C TYR A 337 13.22 -4.61 -7.00
N VAL A 338 12.97 -5.89 -6.78
CA VAL A 338 14.00 -6.90 -6.58
C VAL A 338 14.60 -7.33 -7.92
N ALA A 339 15.90 -7.16 -8.09
CA ALA A 339 16.64 -7.69 -9.24
C ALA A 339 17.16 -9.10 -8.90
N ASN A 340 16.62 -10.10 -9.59
CA ASN A 340 16.91 -11.51 -9.34
C ASN A 340 18.41 -11.81 -9.38
N GLY A 341 18.95 -12.39 -8.29
CA GLY A 341 20.37 -12.72 -8.14
C GLY A 341 21.29 -11.52 -7.87
N VAL A 342 20.76 -10.27 -7.78
CA VAL A 342 21.55 -9.05 -7.61
C VAL A 342 21.33 -8.40 -6.24
N ASP A 343 20.07 -8.15 -5.87
CA ASP A 343 19.67 -7.54 -4.60
C ASP A 343 18.59 -8.34 -3.87
N GLY A 344 18.29 -9.54 -4.37
CA GLY A 344 17.35 -10.51 -3.84
C GLY A 344 17.10 -11.62 -4.85
N ILE A 345 16.01 -12.37 -4.67
CA ILE A 345 15.60 -13.41 -5.63
C ILE A 345 14.11 -13.32 -5.98
N HIS A 346 13.75 -13.87 -7.15
CA HIS A 346 12.36 -14.18 -7.51
C HIS A 346 12.09 -15.65 -7.24
N LEU A 347 11.01 -15.92 -6.50
CA LEU A 347 10.61 -17.28 -6.15
C LEU A 347 9.84 -17.95 -7.30
N ASN A 348 10.00 -19.26 -7.45
CA ASN A 348 9.18 -20.08 -8.32
C ASN A 348 7.92 -20.55 -7.55
N ARG A 349 6.74 -20.50 -8.21
CA ARG A 349 5.46 -20.86 -7.56
C ARG A 349 5.40 -22.28 -7.01
N SER A 350 5.98 -23.24 -7.72
CA SER A 350 5.89 -24.67 -7.38
C SER A 350 6.82 -25.07 -6.23
N GLU A 351 7.93 -24.36 -6.04
CA GLU A 351 9.02 -24.73 -5.14
C GLU A 351 9.43 -23.59 -4.21
N ALA A 352 8.56 -22.58 -4.05
CA ALA A 352 8.88 -21.31 -3.40
C ALA A 352 9.50 -21.46 -1.99
N VAL A 353 9.03 -22.41 -1.18
CA VAL A 353 9.56 -22.61 0.17
C VAL A 353 10.97 -23.23 0.13
N ASP A 354 11.18 -24.27 -0.66
CA ASP A 354 12.46 -24.97 -0.72
C ASP A 354 13.53 -24.12 -1.40
N GLU A 355 13.15 -23.38 -2.45
CA GLU A 355 14.01 -22.39 -3.10
C GLU A 355 14.42 -21.27 -2.10
N PHE A 356 13.48 -20.73 -1.34
CA PHE A 356 13.75 -19.75 -0.31
C PHE A 356 14.70 -20.28 0.76
N LEU A 357 14.47 -21.50 1.26
CA LEU A 357 15.31 -22.14 2.26
C LEU A 357 16.75 -22.36 1.77
N THR A 358 16.91 -22.83 0.54
CA THR A 358 18.22 -23.02 -0.11
C THR A 358 18.96 -21.68 -0.23
N TRP A 359 18.24 -20.64 -0.62
CA TRP A 359 18.83 -19.30 -0.73
C TRP A 359 19.21 -18.71 0.64
N VAL A 360 18.38 -18.86 1.66
CA VAL A 360 18.70 -18.42 3.03
C VAL A 360 19.94 -19.15 3.55
N GLU A 361 20.04 -20.46 3.34
CA GLU A 361 21.21 -21.23 3.74
C GLU A 361 22.49 -20.71 3.07
N MET A 362 22.41 -20.35 1.80
CA MET A 362 23.52 -19.71 1.07
C MET A 362 23.90 -18.37 1.70
N LEU A 363 22.90 -17.50 2.04
CA LEU A 363 23.15 -16.20 2.66
C LEU A 363 23.78 -16.31 4.07
N VAL A 364 23.40 -17.33 4.82
CA VAL A 364 23.99 -17.62 6.15
C VAL A 364 25.43 -18.11 6.03
N LYS A 365 25.69 -19.01 5.09
CA LYS A 365 27.05 -19.55 4.85
C LYS A 365 28.00 -18.56 4.19
N ARG A 366 27.46 -17.56 3.47
CA ARG A 366 28.22 -16.58 2.70
C ARG A 366 27.81 -15.15 3.04
N PRO A 367 28.18 -14.65 4.24
CA PRO A 367 27.79 -13.31 4.70
C PRO A 367 28.28 -12.20 3.75
N GLU A 368 29.41 -12.40 3.07
CA GLU A 368 29.91 -11.45 2.07
C GLU A 368 28.96 -11.28 0.87
N VAL A 369 28.29 -12.35 0.45
CA VAL A 369 27.28 -12.31 -0.63
C VAL A 369 26.02 -11.60 -0.15
N ARG A 370 25.57 -11.93 1.07
CA ARG A 370 24.42 -11.27 1.71
C ARG A 370 24.64 -9.77 1.82
N ASP A 371 25.80 -9.35 2.32
CA ASP A 371 26.12 -7.95 2.57
C ASP A 371 26.26 -7.16 1.26
N GLU A 372 26.80 -7.80 0.20
CA GLU A 372 26.84 -7.22 -1.16
C GLU A 372 25.43 -7.03 -1.74
N MET A 373 24.57 -8.06 -1.65
CA MET A 373 23.16 -7.97 -2.07
C MET A 373 22.43 -6.87 -1.30
N GLY A 374 22.58 -6.84 0.02
CA GLY A 374 21.97 -5.84 0.89
C GLY A 374 22.42 -4.42 0.56
N ARG A 375 23.71 -4.20 0.28
CA ARG A 375 24.23 -2.90 -0.12
C ARG A 375 23.64 -2.42 -1.45
N LYS A 376 23.49 -3.31 -2.44
CA LYS A 376 22.84 -2.99 -3.71
C LYS A 376 21.34 -2.67 -3.52
N ALA A 377 20.65 -3.47 -2.70
CA ALA A 377 19.26 -3.25 -2.33
C ALA A 377 19.06 -1.87 -1.70
N LYS A 378 19.88 -1.52 -0.68
CA LYS A 378 19.82 -0.23 0.02
C LYS A 378 20.05 0.94 -0.93
N LYS A 379 21.07 0.86 -1.79
CA LYS A 379 21.36 1.91 -2.78
C LYS A 379 20.17 2.19 -3.70
N LYS A 380 19.46 1.15 -4.12
CA LYS A 380 18.25 1.29 -4.96
C LYS A 380 17.09 1.92 -4.18
N ALA A 381 16.80 1.39 -2.98
CA ALA A 381 15.64 1.80 -2.19
C ALA A 381 15.75 3.23 -1.62
N ALA A 382 16.95 3.70 -1.29
CA ALA A 382 17.19 5.05 -0.74
C ALA A 382 16.69 6.20 -1.64
N GLY A 383 16.51 5.94 -2.93
CA GLY A 383 15.94 6.90 -3.88
C GLY A 383 14.42 6.94 -3.94
N LEU A 384 13.72 5.97 -3.31
CA LEU A 384 12.28 5.73 -3.47
C LEU A 384 11.51 6.22 -2.24
N THR A 385 11.31 7.55 -2.15
CA THR A 385 10.63 8.19 -1.01
C THR A 385 9.29 8.79 -1.41
N ALA A 386 8.35 8.83 -0.47
CA ALA A 386 7.05 9.46 -0.67
C ALA A 386 7.18 10.96 -1.00
N ASP A 387 8.19 11.65 -0.44
CA ASP A 387 8.42 13.07 -0.67
C ASP A 387 8.79 13.34 -2.15
N LYS A 388 9.61 12.47 -2.76
CA LYS A 388 9.93 12.57 -4.20
C LYS A 388 8.69 12.37 -5.07
N LEU A 389 7.83 11.41 -4.71
CA LEU A 389 6.58 11.22 -5.43
C LEU A 389 5.66 12.43 -5.28
N ALA A 390 5.47 12.94 -4.06
CA ALA A 390 4.65 14.11 -3.81
C ALA A 390 5.15 15.33 -4.60
N ALA A 391 6.48 15.58 -4.61
CA ALA A 391 7.08 16.63 -5.40
C ALA A 391 6.83 16.46 -6.91
N ALA A 392 7.00 15.24 -7.45
CA ALA A 392 6.75 14.96 -8.86
C ALA A 392 5.27 15.13 -9.25
N ILE A 393 4.33 14.79 -8.35
CA ILE A 393 2.90 15.06 -8.57
C ILE A 393 2.66 16.57 -8.65
N ILE A 394 3.19 17.35 -7.68
CA ILE A 394 3.01 18.80 -7.66
C ILE A 394 3.58 19.44 -8.93
N GLU A 395 4.80 19.08 -9.33
CA GLU A 395 5.42 19.58 -10.57
C GLU A 395 4.54 19.34 -11.80
N ARG A 396 4.02 18.10 -11.95
CA ARG A 396 3.20 17.70 -13.10
C ARG A 396 1.83 18.37 -13.17
N ILE A 397 1.20 18.67 -12.04
CA ILE A 397 -0.12 19.32 -12.03
C ILE A 397 -0.02 20.85 -12.05
N SER A 398 1.18 21.42 -11.81
CA SER A 398 1.45 22.87 -11.87
C SER A 398 1.93 23.32 -13.26
N SER A 399 2.40 22.37 -14.09
CA SER A 399 2.80 22.60 -15.49
C SER A 399 1.60 22.58 -16.44
#